data_2fc2658e98c7a8fe6064dadf3e6ed391
#
_entry.id   2fc2658e98c7a8fe6064dadf3e6ed391
#
_cell.length_a   1.000
_cell.length_b   1.000
_cell.length_c   1.000
_cell.angle_alpha   90.00
_cell.angle_beta   90.00
_cell.angle_gamma   90.00
#
_symmetry.space_group_name_H-M   'P 1'
#
loop_
_entity.id
_entity.type
_entity.pdbx_description
1 polymer ?
#
loop_
_entity_poly.entity_id
_entity_poly.type
_entity_poly.pdbx_seq_one_letter_code
_entity_poly.pdbx_strand_id
1 'polypeptide(L)'
;MRPHVELIQQADLCWHAAELPRGEGKVRQRNMSYDEENGGASTKLVFDSSWHRAAGYHHADTEWYVLAGEVRFGSQVLRKGAYFRAPAGLRVPALAVKEGTEVLLFRELQDWGFTTSAKDRPGFVARGLNTASSEAGVLTLVDTTRMEWMPNIYEGDQQRFLKLKLLFHDPAPKDNPEKGFVTMMCWAPPGWSDSRLVHHPVFEEAYTLDGHLDYNFGRLDAGTYFFRPSRVKHGHFISGEEKGFTGIFRMDGSIINWITINEKVTVEGTPLNYDPRTQGPVMAGIPVRSRSTGEWDRDGQ
;
A
#
# COMPACT_ATOMS: atom_id res chain seq x y z
N MET A 1 -11.98 -5.66 -10.55
CA MET A 1 -11.74 -4.76 -9.36
C MET A 1 -11.14 -5.60 -8.26
N ARG A 2 -10.09 -5.13 -7.58
CA ARG A 2 -9.50 -5.84 -6.44
C ARG A 2 -10.55 -6.15 -5.38
N PRO A 3 -10.59 -7.37 -4.84
CA PRO A 3 -11.52 -7.72 -3.78
C PRO A 3 -11.22 -6.96 -2.49
N HIS A 4 -12.27 -6.65 -1.73
CA HIS A 4 -12.12 -6.14 -0.37
C HIS A 4 -11.48 -7.21 0.52
N VAL A 5 -10.40 -6.88 1.18
CA VAL A 5 -9.72 -7.76 2.13
C VAL A 5 -9.35 -6.99 3.38
N GLU A 6 -9.51 -7.63 4.53
CA GLU A 6 -9.16 -7.09 5.83
C GLU A 6 -8.31 -8.07 6.62
N LEU A 7 -7.43 -7.53 7.46
CA LEU A 7 -6.66 -8.30 8.44
C LEU A 7 -5.80 -9.42 7.82
N ILE A 8 -5.27 -9.18 6.61
CA ILE A 8 -4.35 -10.11 5.97
C ILE A 8 -3.00 -10.02 6.67
N GLN A 9 -2.74 -10.93 7.63
CA GLN A 9 -1.43 -11.00 8.26
C GLN A 9 -0.44 -11.66 7.29
N GLN A 10 0.59 -10.91 6.89
CA GLN A 10 1.55 -11.38 5.89
C GLN A 10 2.28 -12.67 6.33
N ALA A 11 2.43 -12.90 7.64
CA ALA A 11 3.07 -14.11 8.16
C ALA A 11 2.25 -15.38 7.91
N ASP A 12 0.93 -15.24 7.79
CA ASP A 12 0.02 -16.37 7.53
C ASP A 12 -0.03 -16.76 6.04
N LEU A 13 0.60 -15.96 5.16
CA LEU A 13 0.63 -16.19 3.73
C LEU A 13 1.73 -17.20 3.33
N CYS A 14 1.42 -18.11 2.43
CA CYS A 14 2.45 -18.96 1.81
C CYS A 14 3.41 -18.14 0.94
N TRP A 15 4.66 -18.56 0.91
CA TRP A 15 5.64 -18.07 -0.03
C TRP A 15 5.54 -18.82 -1.35
N HIS A 16 5.51 -18.06 -2.44
CA HIS A 16 5.55 -18.57 -3.81
C HIS A 16 6.79 -18.04 -4.52
N ALA A 17 7.31 -18.77 -5.49
CA ALA A 17 8.35 -18.24 -6.37
C ALA A 17 7.82 -16.99 -7.10
N ALA A 18 8.64 -15.95 -7.18
CA ALA A 18 8.32 -14.73 -7.92
C ALA A 18 9.20 -14.62 -9.16
N GLU A 19 8.58 -14.38 -10.30
CA GLU A 19 9.28 -14.05 -11.52
C GLU A 19 9.20 -12.54 -11.77
N LEU A 20 10.26 -11.82 -11.37
CA LEU A 20 10.37 -10.40 -11.69
C LEU A 20 10.95 -10.26 -13.11
N PRO A 21 10.21 -9.63 -14.05
CA PRO A 21 10.58 -9.61 -15.46
C PRO A 21 11.97 -9.05 -15.72
N ARG A 22 12.74 -9.76 -16.55
CA ARG A 22 14.10 -9.39 -16.97
C ARG A 22 15.10 -9.26 -15.83
N GLY A 23 14.80 -9.84 -14.68
CA GLY A 23 15.72 -9.92 -13.56
C GLY A 23 16.31 -11.31 -13.42
N GLU A 24 17.47 -11.40 -12.78
CA GLU A 24 18.19 -12.65 -12.52
C GLU A 24 18.44 -12.77 -11.02
N GLY A 25 18.10 -13.91 -10.45
CA GLY A 25 18.17 -14.21 -9.01
C GLY A 25 16.88 -14.86 -8.52
N LYS A 26 16.93 -15.42 -7.31
CA LYS A 26 15.79 -16.10 -6.69
C LYS A 26 15.02 -15.12 -5.82
N VAL A 27 13.71 -15.04 -6.08
CA VAL A 27 12.78 -14.18 -5.35
C VAL A 27 11.55 -14.99 -4.98
N ARG A 28 11.06 -14.79 -3.78
CA ARG A 28 9.75 -15.30 -3.35
C ARG A 28 8.82 -14.16 -3.02
N GLN A 29 7.54 -14.42 -3.15
CA GLN A 29 6.48 -13.45 -2.91
C GLN A 29 5.37 -13.99 -2.03
N ARG A 30 4.71 -13.07 -1.34
CA ARG A 30 3.42 -13.25 -0.68
C ARG A 30 2.46 -12.23 -1.26
N ASN A 31 1.41 -12.69 -1.93
CA ASN A 31 0.39 -11.78 -2.48
C ASN A 31 -0.61 -11.42 -1.39
N MET A 32 -0.68 -10.15 -1.02
CA MET A 32 -1.61 -9.63 -0.02
C MET A 32 -2.93 -9.23 -0.67
N SER A 33 -2.87 -8.73 -1.89
CA SER A 33 -4.03 -8.38 -2.71
C SER A 33 -3.69 -8.52 -4.19
N TYR A 34 -4.64 -8.95 -4.99
CA TYR A 34 -4.47 -9.12 -6.43
C TYR A 34 -5.79 -8.89 -7.16
N ASP A 35 -5.74 -8.20 -8.28
CA ASP A 35 -6.86 -8.00 -9.18
C ASP A 35 -6.69 -8.91 -10.40
N GLU A 36 -7.55 -9.90 -10.52
CA GLU A 36 -7.51 -10.88 -11.63
C GLU A 36 -7.86 -10.25 -12.98
N GLU A 37 -8.67 -9.20 -12.98
CA GLU A 37 -9.11 -8.54 -14.20
C GLU A 37 -8.02 -7.61 -14.76
N ASN A 38 -7.32 -6.90 -13.90
CA ASN A 38 -6.38 -5.85 -14.32
C ASN A 38 -4.93 -6.05 -13.86
N GLY A 39 -4.64 -7.10 -13.07
CA GLY A 39 -3.30 -7.44 -12.63
C GLY A 39 -2.71 -6.51 -11.57
N GLY A 40 -3.47 -5.56 -11.04
CA GLY A 40 -3.03 -4.73 -9.92
C GLY A 40 -2.75 -5.60 -8.69
N ALA A 41 -1.64 -5.35 -7.99
CA ALA A 41 -1.23 -6.20 -6.88
C ALA A 41 -0.46 -5.46 -5.80
N SER A 42 -0.61 -5.95 -4.57
CA SER A 42 0.20 -5.57 -3.43
C SER A 42 0.85 -6.81 -2.84
N THR A 43 2.17 -6.82 -2.86
CA THR A 43 2.96 -8.03 -2.67
C THR A 43 4.13 -7.75 -1.75
N LYS A 44 4.43 -8.68 -0.83
CA LYS A 44 5.72 -8.69 -0.12
C LYS A 44 6.68 -9.60 -0.86
N LEU A 45 7.87 -9.10 -1.16
CA LEU A 45 8.96 -9.85 -1.78
C LEU A 45 10.07 -10.12 -0.77
N VAL A 46 10.74 -11.27 -0.91
CA VAL A 46 12.02 -11.57 -0.29
C VAL A 46 12.98 -12.09 -1.34
N PHE A 47 14.22 -11.60 -1.31
CA PHE A 47 15.27 -11.99 -2.24
C PHE A 47 16.14 -13.07 -1.60
N ASP A 48 15.98 -14.31 -2.05
CA ASP A 48 16.71 -15.48 -1.51
C ASP A 48 18.12 -15.61 -2.07
N SER A 49 18.46 -14.79 -3.04
CA SER A 49 19.83 -14.61 -3.52
C SER A 49 19.99 -13.16 -3.99
N SER A 50 21.23 -12.74 -4.23
CA SER A 50 21.46 -11.47 -4.94
C SER A 50 20.70 -11.49 -6.25
N TRP A 51 20.01 -10.39 -6.54
CA TRP A 51 19.17 -10.23 -7.72
C TRP A 51 19.57 -8.96 -8.48
N HIS A 52 19.55 -9.02 -9.80
CA HIS A 52 19.87 -7.84 -10.61
C HIS A 52 19.02 -7.75 -11.87
N ARG A 53 18.85 -6.53 -12.35
CA ARG A 53 18.15 -6.21 -13.57
C ARG A 53 18.80 -4.99 -14.24
N ALA A 54 18.99 -5.07 -15.55
CA ALA A 54 19.48 -3.94 -16.34
C ALA A 54 18.51 -2.76 -16.34
N ALA A 55 19.00 -1.57 -16.71
CA ALA A 55 18.15 -0.39 -16.89
C ALA A 55 17.07 -0.61 -17.95
N GLY A 56 15.92 0.02 -17.77
CA GLY A 56 14.78 -0.11 -18.67
C GLY A 56 13.54 0.57 -18.09
N TYR A 57 12.36 0.17 -18.52
CA TYR A 57 11.11 0.73 -18.04
C TYR A 57 10.07 -0.36 -17.74
N HIS A 58 9.28 -0.11 -16.71
CA HIS A 58 8.10 -0.93 -16.38
C HIS A 58 6.95 -0.63 -17.34
N HIS A 59 6.11 -1.62 -17.60
CA HIS A 59 4.91 -1.44 -18.41
C HIS A 59 3.73 -0.90 -17.60
N ALA A 60 3.77 -1.03 -16.27
CA ALA A 60 2.80 -0.46 -15.34
C ALA A 60 3.48 0.38 -14.27
N ASP A 61 2.75 1.32 -13.69
CA ASP A 61 3.22 2.09 -12.53
C ASP A 61 3.60 1.12 -11.40
N THR A 62 4.76 1.34 -10.82
CA THR A 62 5.37 0.40 -9.87
C THR A 62 5.95 1.17 -8.70
N GLU A 63 5.64 0.74 -7.48
CA GLU A 63 6.17 1.31 -6.26
C GLU A 63 6.86 0.25 -5.41
N TRP A 64 7.97 0.62 -4.80
CA TRP A 64 8.71 -0.22 -3.86
C TRP A 64 8.91 0.52 -2.55
N TYR A 65 8.74 -0.21 -1.43
CA TYR A 65 9.14 0.24 -0.10
C TYR A 65 10.05 -0.81 0.53
N VAL A 66 11.26 -0.42 0.92
CA VAL A 66 12.26 -1.34 1.49
C VAL A 66 11.96 -1.57 2.97
N LEU A 67 11.59 -2.79 3.32
CA LEU A 67 11.33 -3.22 4.71
C LEU A 67 12.62 -3.60 5.44
N ALA A 68 13.55 -4.25 4.72
CA ALA A 68 14.84 -4.68 5.24
C ALA A 68 15.86 -4.89 4.12
N GLY A 69 17.14 -4.87 4.45
CA GLY A 69 18.21 -5.15 3.50
C GLY A 69 18.64 -3.94 2.68
N GLU A 70 19.06 -4.18 1.43
CA GLU A 70 19.66 -3.16 0.57
C GLU A 70 19.30 -3.36 -0.91
N VAL A 71 18.86 -2.29 -1.54
CA VAL A 71 18.60 -2.18 -2.97
C VAL A 71 19.53 -1.11 -3.54
N ARG A 72 20.34 -1.47 -4.53
CA ARG A 72 21.10 -0.51 -5.32
C ARG A 72 20.27 -0.09 -6.54
N PHE A 73 19.94 1.18 -6.61
CA PHE A 73 19.15 1.81 -7.67
C PHE A 73 20.06 2.75 -8.46
N GLY A 74 20.69 2.25 -9.53
CA GLY A 74 21.79 2.94 -10.20
C GLY A 74 22.97 3.16 -9.25
N SER A 75 23.34 4.43 -9.03
CA SER A 75 24.37 4.82 -8.06
C SER A 75 23.87 4.98 -6.62
N GLN A 76 22.56 5.00 -6.41
CA GLN A 76 21.95 5.20 -5.09
C GLN A 76 21.84 3.87 -4.34
N VAL A 77 22.07 3.92 -3.02
CA VAL A 77 21.89 2.76 -2.13
C VAL A 77 20.68 3.03 -1.24
N LEU A 78 19.68 2.22 -1.42
CA LEU A 78 18.41 2.29 -0.70
C LEU A 78 18.38 1.22 0.39
N ARG A 79 17.99 1.61 1.60
CA ARG A 79 17.89 0.74 2.78
C ARG A 79 16.49 0.82 3.37
N LYS A 80 16.28 0.14 4.50
CA LYS A 80 15.02 0.17 5.25
C LYS A 80 14.46 1.59 5.33
N GLY A 81 13.21 1.75 4.93
CA GLY A 81 12.51 3.03 4.87
C GLY A 81 12.69 3.79 3.55
N ALA A 82 13.48 3.27 2.60
CA ALA A 82 13.51 3.87 1.27
C ALA A 82 12.28 3.48 0.46
N TYR A 83 11.76 4.44 -0.28
CA TYR A 83 10.64 4.28 -1.18
C TYR A 83 11.02 4.79 -2.57
N PHE A 84 10.56 4.11 -3.61
CA PHE A 84 10.58 4.67 -4.96
C PHE A 84 9.31 4.34 -5.74
N ARG A 85 8.93 5.24 -6.63
CA ARG A 85 7.85 5.07 -7.60
C ARG A 85 8.39 5.27 -9.01
N ALA A 86 8.14 4.31 -9.86
CA ALA A 86 8.50 4.32 -11.28
C ALA A 86 7.22 4.33 -12.13
N PRO A 87 6.89 5.45 -12.79
CA PRO A 87 5.79 5.50 -13.75
C PRO A 87 6.01 4.57 -14.93
N ALA A 88 4.91 4.03 -15.46
CA ALA A 88 4.93 3.17 -16.64
C ALA A 88 5.58 3.85 -17.84
N GLY A 89 6.59 3.22 -18.43
CA GLY A 89 7.30 3.74 -19.59
C GLY A 89 8.45 4.68 -19.29
N LEU A 90 8.59 5.17 -18.06
CA LEU A 90 9.74 5.96 -17.63
C LEU A 90 10.94 5.05 -17.41
N ARG A 91 12.09 5.42 -17.96
CA ARG A 91 13.32 4.67 -17.75
C ARG A 91 13.79 4.75 -16.31
N VAL A 92 14.04 3.59 -15.71
CA VAL A 92 14.70 3.44 -14.42
C VAL A 92 16.12 2.90 -14.59
N PRO A 93 17.06 3.23 -13.69
CA PRO A 93 18.42 2.70 -13.73
C PRO A 93 18.45 1.19 -13.49
N ALA A 94 19.62 0.60 -13.64
CA ALA A 94 19.84 -0.78 -13.23
C ALA A 94 19.57 -0.97 -11.75
N LEU A 95 18.98 -2.10 -11.40
CA LEU A 95 18.71 -2.51 -10.03
C LEU A 95 19.61 -3.68 -9.65
N ALA A 96 20.17 -3.63 -8.44
CA ALA A 96 20.79 -4.78 -7.80
C ALA A 96 20.28 -4.86 -6.36
N VAL A 97 19.83 -6.03 -5.96
CA VAL A 97 19.24 -6.28 -4.65
C VAL A 97 20.08 -7.33 -3.93
N LYS A 98 20.46 -7.06 -2.68
CA LYS A 98 21.19 -8.03 -1.86
C LYS A 98 20.28 -9.15 -1.39
N GLU A 99 20.85 -10.33 -1.23
CA GLU A 99 20.21 -11.45 -0.54
C GLU A 99 19.68 -11.03 0.83
N GLY A 100 18.51 -11.57 1.23
CA GLY A 100 17.83 -11.24 2.47
C GLY A 100 17.07 -9.92 2.46
N THR A 101 17.07 -9.18 1.35
CA THR A 101 16.29 -7.96 1.23
C THR A 101 14.80 -8.26 1.16
N GLU A 102 14.00 -7.48 1.89
CA GLU A 102 12.54 -7.53 1.90
C GLU A 102 11.96 -6.22 1.42
N VAL A 103 10.98 -6.27 0.54
CA VAL A 103 10.29 -5.08 0.03
C VAL A 103 8.79 -5.31 -0.09
N LEU A 104 8.02 -4.22 0.06
CA LEU A 104 6.65 -4.15 -0.43
C LEU A 104 6.72 -3.70 -1.89
N LEU A 105 5.99 -4.40 -2.75
CA LEU A 105 5.81 -4.07 -4.15
C LEU A 105 4.33 -3.77 -4.37
N PHE A 106 4.03 -2.59 -4.90
CA PHE A 106 2.71 -2.21 -5.35
C PHE A 106 2.74 -1.97 -6.85
N ARG A 107 1.79 -2.52 -7.56
CA ARG A 107 1.65 -2.38 -9.00
C ARG A 107 0.23 -2.04 -9.37
N GLU A 108 0.12 -1.04 -10.20
CA GLU A 108 -1.13 -0.70 -10.85
C GLU A 108 -1.17 -1.30 -12.24
N LEU A 109 -2.32 -1.90 -12.59
CA LEU A 109 -2.63 -2.40 -13.92
C LEU A 109 -1.77 -3.55 -14.49
N GLN A 110 -2.27 -4.11 -15.54
CA GLN A 110 -2.12 -5.42 -16.14
C GLN A 110 -0.73 -5.87 -16.55
N ASP A 111 0.15 -4.97 -16.90
CA ASP A 111 1.36 -5.45 -17.56
C ASP A 111 2.55 -5.52 -16.60
N TRP A 112 2.81 -6.72 -16.09
CA TRP A 112 3.98 -7.02 -15.26
C TRP A 112 5.29 -6.99 -16.07
N GLY A 113 5.20 -6.62 -17.34
CA GLY A 113 6.35 -6.56 -18.24
C GLY A 113 7.37 -5.50 -17.82
N PHE A 114 8.58 -5.76 -18.28
CA PHE A 114 9.70 -4.82 -18.21
C PHE A 114 10.48 -4.91 -19.53
N THR A 115 10.80 -3.77 -20.10
CA THR A 115 11.63 -3.68 -21.29
C THR A 115 12.99 -3.12 -20.93
N THR A 116 14.05 -3.90 -21.17
CA THR A 116 15.43 -3.42 -21.05
C THR A 116 15.70 -2.38 -22.13
N SER A 117 16.09 -1.17 -21.73
CA SER A 117 16.29 -0.06 -22.65
C SER A 117 17.23 0.99 -22.06
N ALA A 118 17.99 1.65 -22.94
CA ALA A 118 18.78 2.84 -22.58
C ALA A 118 17.94 4.13 -22.57
N LYS A 119 16.68 4.08 -23.05
CA LYS A 119 15.77 5.21 -23.20
C LYS A 119 14.42 4.90 -22.59
N ASP A 120 13.61 5.93 -22.40
CA ASP A 120 12.19 5.80 -22.08
C ASP A 120 11.45 5.04 -23.19
N ARG A 121 10.25 4.58 -22.87
CA ARG A 121 9.35 3.98 -23.85
C ARG A 121 9.12 4.95 -25.00
N PRO A 122 9.19 4.49 -26.27
CA PRO A 122 8.82 5.32 -27.41
C PRO A 122 7.43 5.92 -27.22
N GLY A 123 7.31 7.24 -27.38
CA GLY A 123 6.06 7.96 -27.16
C GLY A 123 5.66 8.07 -25.70
N PHE A 124 6.59 7.82 -24.75
CA PHE A 124 6.33 8.09 -23.33
C PHE A 124 5.93 9.56 -23.14
N VAL A 125 4.78 9.75 -22.52
CA VAL A 125 4.31 11.05 -22.06
C VAL A 125 4.21 10.93 -20.56
N ALA A 126 4.70 11.93 -19.83
CA ALA A 126 4.53 12.01 -18.38
C ALA A 126 3.05 11.81 -18.07
N ARG A 127 2.76 10.81 -17.22
CA ARG A 127 1.40 10.51 -16.79
C ARG A 127 1.20 11.08 -15.40
N GLY A 128 0.24 11.95 -15.26
CA GLY A 128 -0.43 12.14 -14.01
C GLY A 128 -1.53 11.10 -13.87
N LEU A 129 -1.75 10.59 -12.70
CA LEU A 129 -2.98 9.86 -12.38
C LEU A 129 -4.18 10.80 -12.47
N ASN A 130 -3.93 12.07 -12.28
CA ASN A 130 -4.75 13.15 -12.83
C ASN A 130 -3.84 14.06 -13.68
N THR A 131 -4.42 14.75 -14.63
CA THR A 131 -3.69 15.61 -15.58
C THR A 131 -3.18 16.92 -14.95
N ALA A 132 -3.37 17.11 -13.65
CA ALA A 132 -3.02 18.35 -12.98
C ALA A 132 -1.58 18.40 -12.48
N SER A 133 -0.92 17.23 -12.30
CA SER A 133 0.44 17.16 -11.79
C SER A 133 1.44 16.68 -12.83
N SER A 134 2.46 17.47 -13.08
CA SER A 134 3.62 17.05 -13.87
C SER A 134 4.53 16.08 -13.12
N GLU A 135 4.39 15.97 -11.80
CA GLU A 135 5.23 15.12 -10.95
C GLU A 135 4.84 13.64 -11.06
N ALA A 136 3.61 13.34 -11.43
CA ALA A 136 3.14 11.96 -11.58
C ALA A 136 3.92 11.16 -12.64
N GLY A 137 4.49 11.84 -13.63
CA GLY A 137 5.38 11.24 -14.64
C GLY A 137 6.86 11.20 -14.26
N VAL A 138 7.23 11.61 -13.06
CA VAL A 138 8.61 11.69 -12.59
C VAL A 138 8.94 10.48 -11.71
N LEU A 139 10.20 10.01 -11.83
CA LEU A 139 10.73 9.03 -10.90
C LEU A 139 10.81 9.64 -9.50
N THR A 140 10.09 9.07 -8.56
CA THR A 140 10.14 9.47 -7.15
C THR A 140 11.09 8.55 -6.39
N LEU A 141 11.97 9.13 -5.60
CA LEU A 141 12.90 8.42 -4.73
C LEU A 141 13.01 9.16 -3.40
N VAL A 142 12.64 8.49 -2.32
CA VAL A 142 12.54 9.10 -0.99
C VAL A 142 13.17 8.19 0.07
N ASP A 143 13.91 8.77 0.99
CA ASP A 143 14.35 8.13 2.24
C ASP A 143 13.43 8.59 3.38
N THR A 144 12.49 7.76 3.77
CA THR A 144 11.50 8.11 4.79
C THR A 144 12.13 8.32 6.18
N THR A 145 13.31 7.77 6.42
CA THR A 145 14.01 7.94 7.70
C THR A 145 14.51 9.37 7.89
N ARG A 146 14.68 10.10 6.79
CA ARG A 146 15.15 11.50 6.77
C ARG A 146 14.02 12.52 6.60
N MET A 147 12.81 12.04 6.33
CA MET A 147 11.64 12.93 6.21
C MET A 147 11.14 13.35 7.58
N GLU A 148 10.80 14.62 7.70
CA GLU A 148 10.06 15.11 8.86
C GLU A 148 8.61 14.63 8.84
N TRP A 149 8.06 14.34 10.01
CA TRP A 149 6.66 14.08 10.19
C TRP A 149 5.87 15.39 10.15
N MET A 150 4.95 15.52 9.20
CA MET A 150 4.05 16.65 9.10
C MET A 150 2.79 16.41 9.94
N PRO A 151 2.26 17.42 10.61
CA PRO A 151 0.95 17.29 11.27
C PRO A 151 -0.12 16.99 10.20
N ASN A 152 -1.09 16.13 10.55
CA ASN A 152 -2.27 15.98 9.73
C ASN A 152 -3.12 17.24 9.84
N ILE A 153 -3.14 18.03 8.77
CA ILE A 153 -3.95 19.25 8.67
C ILE A 153 -5.38 18.96 8.20
N TYR A 154 -5.66 17.72 7.84
CA TYR A 154 -6.96 17.29 7.38
C TYR A 154 -7.83 16.94 8.58
N GLU A 155 -8.64 17.91 8.96
CA GLU A 155 -9.90 17.78 9.67
C GLU A 155 -9.97 17.29 11.11
N GLY A 156 -10.57 18.14 11.90
CA GLY A 156 -11.21 17.83 13.18
C GLY A 156 -10.24 17.59 14.33
N ASP A 157 -10.73 17.87 15.51
CA ASP A 157 -9.94 17.76 16.74
C ASP A 157 -9.37 16.36 17.01
N GLN A 158 -10.02 15.32 16.50
CA GLN A 158 -9.61 13.94 16.77
C GLN A 158 -8.43 13.48 15.92
N GLN A 159 -8.26 14.02 14.70
CA GLN A 159 -7.15 13.66 13.81
C GLN A 159 -5.93 14.57 13.94
N ARG A 160 -5.99 15.64 14.69
CA ARG A 160 -4.90 16.62 14.85
C ARG A 160 -3.58 16.03 15.35
N PHE A 161 -3.62 14.88 16.03
CA PHE A 161 -2.42 14.21 16.55
C PHE A 161 -1.78 13.24 15.57
N LEU A 162 -2.47 12.88 14.51
CA LEU A 162 -1.89 12.09 13.45
C LEU A 162 -0.77 12.86 12.74
N LYS A 163 0.24 12.14 12.31
CA LYS A 163 1.33 12.71 11.53
C LYS A 163 1.51 11.92 10.24
N LEU A 164 1.88 12.62 9.18
CA LEU A 164 2.01 12.07 7.84
C LEU A 164 3.42 12.31 7.28
N LYS A 165 3.86 11.40 6.41
CA LYS A 165 4.94 11.62 5.45
C LYS A 165 4.39 11.33 4.07
N LEU A 166 4.28 12.33 3.21
CA LEU A 166 3.86 12.16 1.83
C LEU A 166 5.01 11.61 1.00
N LEU A 167 4.92 10.37 0.56
CA LEU A 167 5.94 9.71 -0.25
C LEU A 167 5.75 10.03 -1.73
N PHE A 168 4.51 10.03 -2.16
CA PHE A 168 4.09 10.47 -3.48
C PHE A 168 2.69 11.08 -3.38
N HIS A 169 2.47 12.20 -4.06
CA HIS A 169 1.18 12.86 -4.10
C HIS A 169 0.94 13.46 -5.48
N ASP A 170 -0.11 13.01 -6.13
CA ASP A 170 -0.68 13.62 -7.33
C ASP A 170 -2.05 14.20 -6.97
N PRO A 171 -2.14 15.53 -6.78
CA PRO A 171 -3.33 16.14 -6.22
C PRO A 171 -4.51 16.02 -7.18
N ALA A 172 -5.67 15.70 -6.63
CA ALA A 172 -6.91 15.69 -7.40
C ALA A 172 -7.27 17.12 -7.85
N PRO A 173 -7.88 17.28 -9.03
CA PRO A 173 -8.56 18.50 -9.40
C PRO A 173 -9.66 18.86 -8.39
N LYS A 174 -9.87 20.14 -8.14
CA LYS A 174 -10.89 20.60 -7.16
C LYS A 174 -12.30 20.13 -7.49
N ASP A 175 -12.60 19.97 -8.76
CA ASP A 175 -13.89 19.52 -9.30
C ASP A 175 -14.03 18.01 -9.42
N ASN A 176 -12.95 17.27 -9.17
CA ASN A 176 -12.96 15.82 -9.23
C ASN A 176 -12.04 15.17 -8.17
N PRO A 177 -12.50 15.08 -6.92
CA PRO A 177 -11.71 14.54 -5.81
C PRO A 177 -11.43 13.04 -5.94
N GLU A 178 -12.13 12.31 -6.81
CA GLU A 178 -11.91 10.90 -7.09
C GLU A 178 -10.70 10.66 -8.01
N LYS A 179 -10.11 11.71 -8.57
CA LYS A 179 -8.85 11.63 -9.28
C LYS A 179 -7.67 11.96 -8.38
N GLY A 180 -6.49 11.67 -8.87
CA GLY A 180 -5.25 11.84 -8.14
C GLY A 180 -4.71 10.54 -7.62
N PHE A 181 -3.68 10.61 -6.81
CA PHE A 181 -3.08 9.46 -6.15
C PHE A 181 -2.24 9.90 -4.96
N VAL A 182 -2.20 9.08 -3.93
CA VAL A 182 -1.33 9.33 -2.80
C VAL A 182 -0.74 8.03 -2.27
N THR A 183 0.57 8.08 -1.97
CA THR A 183 1.24 7.11 -1.12
C THR A 183 1.85 7.87 0.04
N MET A 184 1.52 7.47 1.25
CA MET A 184 1.96 8.16 2.47
C MET A 184 2.24 7.18 3.59
N MET A 185 3.02 7.63 4.56
CA MET A 185 3.04 7.00 5.88
C MET A 185 2.15 7.80 6.82
N CYS A 186 1.42 7.09 7.66
CA CYS A 186 0.65 7.66 8.76
C CYS A 186 1.18 7.11 10.08
N TRP A 187 1.29 7.99 11.07
CA TRP A 187 1.61 7.65 12.44
C TRP A 187 0.53 8.17 13.38
N ALA A 188 0.02 7.29 14.23
CA ALA A 188 -0.85 7.63 15.34
C ALA A 188 -0.07 7.46 16.65
N PRO A 189 -0.10 8.46 17.56
CA PRO A 189 0.60 8.36 18.84
C PRO A 189 0.00 7.26 19.73
N PRO A 190 0.74 6.77 20.73
CA PRO A 190 0.21 5.82 21.71
C PRO A 190 -1.11 6.27 22.34
N GLY A 191 -2.10 5.36 22.39
CA GLY A 191 -3.41 5.60 22.98
C GLY A 191 -4.29 6.60 22.23
N TRP A 192 -3.92 6.97 20.99
CA TRP A 192 -4.79 7.82 20.16
C TRP A 192 -6.07 7.10 19.79
N SER A 193 -7.20 7.82 19.79
CA SER A 193 -8.48 7.28 19.37
C SER A 193 -9.28 8.25 18.52
N ASP A 194 -10.09 7.70 17.60
CA ASP A 194 -11.09 8.42 16.83
C ASP A 194 -12.37 7.55 16.76
N SER A 195 -13.44 8.02 17.38
CA SER A 195 -14.70 7.28 17.48
C SER A 195 -15.60 7.38 16.24
N ARG A 196 -15.16 8.07 15.21
CA ARG A 196 -15.96 8.27 13.99
C ARG A 196 -15.81 7.12 13.01
N LEU A 197 -16.86 6.90 12.22
CA LEU A 197 -16.77 6.12 10.98
C LEU A 197 -16.43 7.03 9.82
N VAL A 198 -15.43 6.65 9.06
CA VAL A 198 -15.01 7.33 7.84
C VAL A 198 -15.14 6.40 6.65
N HIS A 199 -15.21 6.95 5.46
CA HIS A 199 -15.05 6.26 4.20
C HIS A 199 -14.48 7.22 3.17
N HIS A 200 -13.95 6.68 2.09
CA HIS A 200 -13.32 7.46 1.03
C HIS A 200 -14.03 7.25 -0.31
N PRO A 201 -14.05 8.25 -1.21
CA PRO A 201 -14.60 8.08 -2.56
C PRO A 201 -13.76 7.15 -3.45
N VAL A 202 -12.57 6.80 -3.01
CA VAL A 202 -11.51 6.08 -3.72
C VAL A 202 -11.13 4.82 -2.94
N PHE A 203 -10.33 3.93 -3.51
CA PHE A 203 -9.82 2.82 -2.71
C PHE A 203 -8.84 3.30 -1.64
N GLU A 204 -8.72 2.51 -0.61
CA GLU A 204 -7.67 2.63 0.39
C GLU A 204 -7.02 1.28 0.63
N GLU A 205 -5.70 1.24 0.59
CA GLU A 205 -4.95 0.09 1.06
C GLU A 205 -3.87 0.52 2.03
N ALA A 206 -3.55 -0.34 2.99
CA ALA A 206 -2.44 -0.08 3.90
C ALA A 206 -1.74 -1.36 4.36
N TYR A 207 -0.48 -1.17 4.74
CA TYR A 207 0.35 -2.17 5.41
C TYR A 207 0.88 -1.59 6.72
N THR A 208 0.66 -2.29 7.82
CA THR A 208 1.14 -1.89 9.14
C THR A 208 2.64 -2.18 9.28
N LEU A 209 3.42 -1.14 9.52
CA LEU A 209 4.88 -1.21 9.66
C LEU A 209 5.32 -1.45 11.09
N ASP A 210 4.66 -0.83 12.07
CA ASP A 210 4.96 -0.95 13.52
C ASP A 210 3.74 -0.59 14.38
N GLY A 211 3.70 -1.14 15.58
CA GLY A 211 2.57 -0.97 16.51
C GLY A 211 1.33 -1.71 16.06
N HIS A 212 0.16 -1.21 16.48
CA HIS A 212 -1.13 -1.73 16.05
C HIS A 212 -2.22 -0.66 16.06
N LEU A 213 -3.30 -0.96 15.33
CA LEU A 213 -4.51 -0.14 15.25
C LEU A 213 -5.73 -1.05 15.37
N ASP A 214 -6.53 -0.85 16.40
CA ASP A 214 -7.85 -1.48 16.55
C ASP A 214 -8.90 -0.64 15.82
N TYR A 215 -9.86 -1.29 15.19
CA TYR A 215 -10.97 -0.65 14.49
C TYR A 215 -12.11 -1.64 14.27
N ASN A 216 -13.20 -1.22 13.62
CA ASN A 216 -14.42 -2.03 13.50
C ASN A 216 -14.25 -3.41 12.83
N PHE A 217 -13.20 -3.66 12.04
CA PHE A 217 -12.94 -4.99 11.47
C PHE A 217 -12.00 -5.84 12.33
N GLY A 218 -11.35 -5.27 13.34
CA GLY A 218 -10.43 -5.97 14.24
C GLY A 218 -9.12 -5.23 14.43
N ARG A 219 -8.02 -5.96 14.61
CA ARG A 219 -6.70 -5.41 14.91
C ARG A 219 -5.73 -5.53 13.75
N LEU A 220 -5.12 -4.42 13.39
CA LEU A 220 -4.01 -4.32 12.45
C LEU A 220 -2.68 -4.34 13.19
N ASP A 221 -2.15 -5.51 13.48
CA ASP A 221 -0.79 -5.65 14.02
C ASP A 221 0.27 -5.41 12.94
N ALA A 222 1.52 -5.18 13.34
CA ALA A 222 2.63 -5.07 12.39
C ALA A 222 2.68 -6.27 11.43
N GLY A 223 2.78 -5.99 10.13
CA GLY A 223 2.71 -6.99 9.07
C GLY A 223 1.31 -7.29 8.56
N THR A 224 0.27 -6.64 9.08
CA THR A 224 -1.11 -6.78 8.59
C THR A 224 -1.36 -5.83 7.43
N TYR A 225 -2.12 -6.29 6.47
CA TYR A 225 -2.52 -5.57 5.27
C TYR A 225 -4.04 -5.57 5.12
N PHE A 226 -4.57 -4.52 4.51
CA PHE A 226 -5.95 -4.46 4.01
C PHE A 226 -6.01 -3.77 2.63
N PHE A 227 -7.06 -4.07 1.89
CA PHE A 227 -7.47 -3.32 0.71
C PHE A 227 -8.98 -3.10 0.76
N ARG A 228 -9.41 -1.84 0.71
CA ARG A 228 -10.81 -1.41 0.72
C ARG A 228 -11.15 -0.73 -0.59
N PRO A 229 -12.12 -1.23 -1.36
CA PRO A 229 -12.74 -0.45 -2.41
C PRO A 229 -13.34 0.86 -1.87
N SER A 230 -13.64 1.79 -2.77
CA SER A 230 -14.31 3.04 -2.40
C SER A 230 -15.57 2.80 -1.55
N ARG A 231 -15.84 3.72 -0.63
CA ARG A 231 -17.06 3.79 0.19
C ARG A 231 -17.21 2.73 1.28
N VAL A 232 -16.20 1.91 1.53
CA VAL A 232 -16.21 1.00 2.68
C VAL A 232 -16.08 1.79 3.96
N LYS A 233 -17.12 1.74 4.81
CA LYS A 233 -17.12 2.42 6.12
C LYS A 233 -16.20 1.69 7.09
N HIS A 234 -15.29 2.41 7.69
CA HIS A 234 -14.37 1.90 8.68
C HIS A 234 -14.07 2.98 9.73
N GLY A 235 -13.60 2.56 10.90
CA GLY A 235 -13.30 3.53 11.93
C GLY A 235 -13.48 3.00 13.32
N HIS A 236 -13.69 3.93 14.24
CA HIS A 236 -13.60 3.66 15.66
C HIS A 236 -12.17 3.18 15.98
N PHE A 237 -11.20 4.02 15.58
CA PHE A 237 -9.79 3.68 15.67
C PHE A 237 -9.25 3.84 17.08
N ILE A 238 -8.43 2.91 17.53
CA ILE A 238 -7.66 2.98 18.77
C ILE A 238 -6.25 2.46 18.47
N SER A 239 -5.25 3.31 18.63
CA SER A 239 -3.86 2.91 18.46
C SER A 239 -3.30 2.24 19.72
N GLY A 240 -2.29 1.38 19.53
CA GLY A 240 -1.64 0.70 20.65
C GLY A 240 -1.05 1.64 21.69
N GLU A 241 -1.14 1.24 22.97
CA GLU A 241 -0.74 2.07 24.11
C GLU A 241 0.77 2.27 24.25
N GLU A 242 1.57 1.31 23.78
CA GLU A 242 3.02 1.37 23.93
C GLU A 242 3.72 2.09 22.78
N LYS A 243 3.36 1.74 21.53
CA LYS A 243 4.02 2.21 20.33
C LYS A 243 3.16 3.09 19.42
N GLY A 244 1.85 3.12 19.68
CA GLY A 244 0.92 3.70 18.74
C GLY A 244 0.77 2.82 17.49
N PHE A 245 0.71 3.45 16.33
CA PHE A 245 0.57 2.79 15.05
C PHE A 245 1.40 3.52 13.98
N THR A 246 2.03 2.77 13.09
CA THR A 246 2.67 3.30 11.88
C THR A 246 2.30 2.41 10.70
N GLY A 247 1.74 2.99 9.64
CA GLY A 247 1.40 2.28 8.41
C GLY A 247 1.83 3.03 7.16
N ILE A 248 1.96 2.31 6.06
CA ILE A 248 2.04 2.87 4.72
C ILE A 248 0.70 2.71 4.04
N PHE A 249 0.16 3.81 3.51
CA PHE A 249 -1.17 3.91 2.92
C PHE A 249 -1.08 4.31 1.46
N ARG A 250 -2.00 3.81 0.65
CA ARG A 250 -2.16 4.18 -0.76
C ARG A 250 -3.64 4.37 -1.08
N MET A 251 -3.91 5.41 -1.87
CA MET A 251 -5.26 5.75 -2.33
C MET A 251 -5.17 6.26 -3.79
N ASP A 252 -6.12 5.86 -4.63
CA ASP A 252 -6.20 6.30 -6.03
C ASP A 252 -6.97 7.63 -6.20
N GLY A 253 -6.83 8.51 -5.25
CA GLY A 253 -7.41 9.84 -5.26
C GLY A 253 -6.96 10.69 -4.08
N SER A 254 -7.68 11.77 -3.83
CA SER A 254 -7.41 12.66 -2.71
C SER A 254 -7.65 12.02 -1.36
N ILE A 255 -6.86 12.45 -0.38
CA ILE A 255 -7.09 12.12 1.03
C ILE A 255 -8.33 12.88 1.50
N ILE A 256 -9.52 12.36 1.19
CA ILE A 256 -10.79 12.93 1.65
C ILE A 256 -11.48 11.91 2.51
N ASN A 257 -11.72 12.30 3.75
CA ASN A 257 -12.54 11.53 4.66
C ASN A 257 -13.99 12.01 4.58
N TRP A 258 -14.89 11.15 4.13
CA TRP A 258 -16.31 11.37 4.31
C TRP A 258 -16.73 10.80 5.66
N ILE A 259 -17.14 11.70 6.54
CA ILE A 259 -17.50 11.34 7.92
C ILE A 259 -19.00 11.09 7.98
N THR A 260 -19.38 9.95 8.50
CA THR A 260 -20.78 9.65 8.79
C THR A 260 -21.13 10.27 10.14
N ILE A 261 -21.77 11.45 10.10
CA ILE A 261 -22.00 12.32 11.28
C ILE A 261 -23.01 11.73 12.27
N ASN A 262 -23.90 10.85 11.84
CA ASN A 262 -25.03 10.38 12.64
C ASN A 262 -24.93 8.93 13.13
N GLU A 263 -23.91 8.19 12.73
CA GLU A 263 -23.66 6.85 13.24
C GLU A 263 -22.62 6.96 14.37
N LYS A 264 -23.07 7.12 15.60
CA LYS A 264 -22.22 6.83 16.75
C LYS A 264 -22.04 5.33 16.81
N VAL A 265 -20.93 4.87 16.29
CA VAL A 265 -20.51 3.49 16.53
C VAL A 265 -19.88 3.49 17.91
N THR A 266 -20.58 2.94 18.88
CA THR A 266 -20.00 2.68 20.20
C THR A 266 -19.10 1.45 20.10
N VAL A 267 -18.07 1.38 20.92
CA VAL A 267 -17.22 0.18 21.06
C VAL A 267 -18.05 -1.08 21.28
N GLU A 268 -19.17 -0.95 21.95
CA GLU A 268 -20.14 -2.03 22.23
C GLU A 268 -20.96 -2.43 21.00
N GLY A 269 -21.18 -1.53 20.06
CA GLY A 269 -21.94 -1.77 18.83
C GLY A 269 -21.11 -2.10 17.61
N THR A 270 -19.78 -1.90 17.68
CA THR A 270 -18.87 -2.25 16.60
C THR A 270 -18.05 -3.44 17.06
N PRO A 271 -18.13 -4.58 16.41
CA PRO A 271 -17.29 -5.69 16.77
C PRO A 271 -15.83 -5.34 16.47
N LEU A 272 -15.11 -4.78 17.45
CA LEU A 272 -13.65 -4.59 17.39
C LEU A 272 -12.92 -5.91 17.12
N ASN A 273 -13.59 -7.03 17.41
CA ASN A 273 -13.11 -8.38 17.14
C ASN A 273 -13.75 -8.97 15.89
N TYR A 274 -14.21 -8.15 14.95
CA TYR A 274 -14.70 -8.66 13.69
C TYR A 274 -13.60 -9.43 12.98
N ASP A 275 -13.86 -10.71 12.78
CA ASP A 275 -13.00 -11.58 11.99
C ASP A 275 -13.72 -11.95 10.70
N PRO A 276 -13.33 -11.34 9.58
CA PRO A 276 -13.97 -11.63 8.30
C PRO A 276 -13.90 -13.11 7.90
N ARG A 277 -12.94 -13.86 8.45
CA ARG A 277 -12.78 -15.30 8.17
C ARG A 277 -13.83 -16.17 8.84
N THR A 278 -14.33 -15.74 10.00
CA THR A 278 -15.30 -16.49 10.80
C THR A 278 -16.71 -15.91 10.71
N GLN A 279 -16.82 -14.60 10.50
CA GLN A 279 -18.10 -13.86 10.50
C GLN A 279 -18.59 -13.53 9.09
N GLY A 280 -17.81 -13.89 8.08
CA GLY A 280 -18.09 -13.59 6.69
C GLY A 280 -17.74 -12.16 6.30
N PRO A 281 -17.74 -11.84 5.01
CA PRO A 281 -17.43 -10.51 4.52
C PRO A 281 -18.52 -9.52 4.97
N VAL A 282 -18.10 -8.31 5.31
CA VAL A 282 -19.01 -7.19 5.64
C VAL A 282 -19.91 -6.85 4.45
N MET A 283 -19.48 -7.20 3.26
CA MET A 283 -20.24 -7.09 2.03
C MET A 283 -20.27 -8.46 1.36
N ALA A 284 -21.48 -8.94 1.00
CA ALA A 284 -21.63 -10.22 0.34
C ALA A 284 -20.81 -10.27 -0.97
N GLY A 285 -20.17 -11.41 -1.21
CA GLY A 285 -19.41 -11.66 -2.44
C GLY A 285 -17.94 -11.22 -2.38
N ILE A 286 -17.43 -10.80 -1.24
CA ILE A 286 -16.01 -10.45 -1.09
C ILE A 286 -15.24 -11.65 -0.56
N PRO A 287 -14.22 -12.13 -1.28
CA PRO A 287 -13.39 -13.22 -0.80
C PRO A 287 -12.58 -12.79 0.42
N VAL A 288 -12.71 -13.55 1.48
CA VAL A 288 -11.94 -13.37 2.69
C VAL A 288 -10.99 -14.53 2.85
N ARG A 289 -9.75 -14.20 3.16
CA ARG A 289 -8.74 -15.21 3.32
C ARG A 289 -8.83 -15.94 4.65
N SER A 290 -8.65 -17.25 4.62
CA SER A 290 -8.48 -18.06 5.83
C SER A 290 -7.06 -17.91 6.39
N ARG A 291 -6.94 -17.61 7.67
CA ARG A 291 -5.66 -17.65 8.40
C ARG A 291 -5.06 -19.05 8.47
N SER A 292 -5.92 -20.07 8.50
CA SER A 292 -5.48 -21.46 8.66
C SER A 292 -4.75 -22.00 7.45
N THR A 293 -5.07 -21.54 6.24
CA THR A 293 -4.44 -22.03 5.01
C THR A 293 -3.28 -21.15 4.56
N GLY A 294 -3.20 -19.91 5.02
CA GLY A 294 -2.20 -18.96 4.55
C GLY A 294 -2.32 -18.63 3.05
N GLU A 295 -3.35 -19.08 2.36
CA GLU A 295 -3.57 -18.89 0.93
C GLU A 295 -4.80 -18.04 0.66
N TRP A 296 -4.81 -17.37 -0.46
CA TRP A 296 -6.04 -16.83 -0.99
C TRP A 296 -6.94 -17.99 -1.35
N ASP A 297 -8.10 -18.06 -0.70
CA ASP A 297 -9.14 -19.00 -1.05
C ASP A 297 -9.82 -18.46 -2.31
N ARG A 298 -9.16 -18.71 -3.44
CA ARG A 298 -9.59 -18.15 -4.70
C ARG A 298 -10.72 -18.91 -5.30
N ASP A 299 -10.85 -20.17 -5.05
CA ASP A 299 -11.69 -20.94 -5.96
C ASP A 299 -12.32 -22.14 -5.33
N GLY A 300 -12.24 -22.29 -4.07
CA GLY A 300 -12.52 -23.62 -3.57
C GLY A 300 -11.66 -24.66 -4.33
N GLN A 301 -10.47 -24.25 -4.79
CA GLN A 301 -9.47 -25.10 -5.39
C GLN A 301 -8.34 -25.37 -4.42
#